data_d7ebdded74ce280893330e12e1a1b075
#
_entry.id   d7ebdded74ce280893330e12e1a1b075
#
_cell.length_a   1.000
_cell.length_b   1.000
_cell.length_c   1.000
_cell.angle_alpha   90.00
_cell.angle_beta   90.00
_cell.angle_gamma   90.00
#
_symmetry.space_group_name_H-M   'P 1'
#
loop_
_entity.id
_entity.type
_entity.pdbx_description
1 polymer ?
#
loop_
_entity_poly.entity_id
_entity_poly.type
_entity_poly.pdbx_seq_one_letter_code
_entity_poly.pdbx_strand_id
1 'polypeptide(L)'
;MNKLTTLFLALLLSYSLSAQRLYVGTYNIRYNNPNDEKEGNAWAQRCPQLCDFINFEQPEIFGTQEVLVDQLHDLMKGLDGYGYIGVGRDDGKEKGEYAAIFYKKDQLSLLDSGNFWLSPTPERASLGWDAACIRICTWGKFQDKISGKQFYFFNTHMDHVGTVARRESARLILKRINQLSKGLPTILTGDFNVDQTDEIYQIFSNSGVLRDCYTNAIQRMAPTGTWNDFMQDSRSKARIDHIFVSSDFKVSHYAIFTNSYWLGKSRRNISDHYPVMVKLRDIIYNILTSSY
;
A
#
# COMPACT_ATOMS: atom_id res chain seq x y z
N MET A 1 -2.03 51.71 -13.85
CA MET A 1 -2.50 50.44 -13.34
C MET A 1 -2.89 50.61 -11.87
N ASN A 2 -4.17 50.51 -11.56
CA ASN A 2 -4.69 50.77 -10.23
C ASN A 2 -4.18 49.73 -9.22
N LYS A 3 -3.80 50.20 -8.01
CA LYS A 3 -3.35 49.33 -6.89
C LYS A 3 -4.33 48.19 -6.60
N LEU A 4 -5.61 48.34 -6.92
CA LEU A 4 -6.64 47.29 -6.82
C LEU A 4 -6.44 46.14 -7.81
N THR A 5 -6.00 46.42 -9.04
CA THR A 5 -5.74 45.41 -10.08
C THR A 5 -4.51 44.59 -9.74
N THR A 6 -3.51 45.16 -9.11
CA THR A 6 -2.30 44.45 -8.67
C THR A 6 -2.59 43.57 -7.46
N LEU A 7 -3.50 43.97 -6.56
CA LEU A 7 -3.91 43.17 -5.42
C LEU A 7 -4.75 41.98 -5.84
N PHE A 8 -5.61 42.13 -6.85
CA PHE A 8 -6.44 41.03 -7.40
C PHE A 8 -5.58 39.99 -8.17
N LEU A 9 -4.54 40.46 -8.87
CA LEU A 9 -3.58 39.56 -9.54
C LEU A 9 -2.72 38.80 -8.52
N ALA A 10 -2.34 39.43 -7.39
CA ALA A 10 -1.60 38.78 -6.31
C ALA A 10 -2.45 37.77 -5.55
N LEU A 11 -3.77 38.00 -5.41
CA LEU A 11 -4.71 37.00 -4.83
C LEU A 11 -4.99 35.80 -5.75
N LEU A 12 -4.95 36.02 -7.07
CA LEU A 12 -5.08 34.90 -8.04
C LEU A 12 -3.80 34.06 -8.17
N LEU A 13 -2.64 34.68 -7.91
CA LEU A 13 -1.36 33.96 -7.88
C LEU A 13 -1.10 33.18 -6.58
N SER A 14 -1.88 33.43 -5.54
CA SER A 14 -1.82 32.71 -4.27
C SER A 14 -2.69 31.40 -4.25
N TYR A 15 -3.33 31.02 -5.33
CA TYR A 15 -3.69 29.61 -5.53
C TYR A 15 -2.37 28.86 -5.74
N SER A 16 -1.71 28.68 -4.63
CA SER A 16 -0.51 27.86 -4.48
C SER A 16 -0.75 26.57 -5.25
N LEU A 17 0.14 26.25 -6.18
CA LEU A 17 0.37 24.89 -6.63
C LEU A 17 0.70 24.06 -5.38
N SER A 18 -0.33 23.65 -4.65
CA SER A 18 -0.17 22.76 -3.52
C SER A 18 0.31 21.45 -4.11
N ALA A 19 1.59 21.16 -3.91
CA ALA A 19 2.12 19.86 -4.26
C ALA A 19 1.26 18.85 -3.53
N GLN A 20 0.67 17.91 -4.25
CA GLN A 20 -0.07 16.83 -3.63
C GLN A 20 0.83 16.18 -2.60
N ARG A 21 0.35 16.08 -1.38
CA ARG A 21 0.97 15.30 -0.33
C ARG A 21 0.08 14.08 -0.15
N LEU A 22 0.67 12.91 -0.24
CA LEU A 22 -0.06 11.66 -0.07
C LEU A 22 0.64 10.83 1.00
N TYR A 23 -0.06 10.47 2.05
CA TYR A 23 0.41 9.55 3.07
C TYR A 23 -0.12 8.16 2.75
N VAL A 24 0.79 7.26 2.44
CA VAL A 24 0.51 5.94 1.87
C VAL A 24 1.01 4.86 2.80
N GLY A 25 0.25 3.76 2.91
CA GLY A 25 0.64 2.62 3.72
C GLY A 25 0.54 1.27 3.02
N THR A 26 1.21 0.28 3.60
CA THR A 26 0.96 -1.15 3.40
C THR A 26 1.04 -1.88 4.72
N TYR A 27 0.13 -2.82 4.96
CA TYR A 27 0.07 -3.55 6.21
C TYR A 27 -0.54 -4.94 6.00
N ASN A 28 0.30 -5.98 6.07
CA ASN A 28 -0.21 -7.33 6.26
C ASN A 28 -0.75 -7.45 7.68
N ILE A 29 -2.08 -7.61 7.80
CA ILE A 29 -2.79 -7.58 9.09
C ILE A 29 -2.87 -8.94 9.78
N ARG A 30 -2.34 -9.97 9.16
CA ARG A 30 -2.48 -11.37 9.56
C ARG A 30 -3.94 -11.81 9.58
N TYR A 31 -4.29 -12.83 8.83
CA TYR A 31 -5.66 -13.36 8.81
C TYR A 31 -6.09 -13.91 10.20
N ASN A 32 -7.40 -14.00 10.40
CA ASN A 32 -7.97 -14.54 11.62
C ASN A 32 -7.74 -16.05 11.70
N ASN A 33 -6.62 -16.43 12.31
CA ASN A 33 -6.15 -17.80 12.41
C ASN A 33 -6.44 -18.39 13.81
N PRO A 34 -7.18 -19.50 13.91
CA PRO A 34 -7.47 -20.13 15.21
C PRO A 34 -6.23 -20.56 16.01
N ASN A 35 -5.09 -20.80 15.34
CA ASN A 35 -3.85 -21.14 16.05
C ASN A 35 -3.25 -19.90 16.75
N ASP A 36 -3.34 -18.73 16.12
CA ASP A 36 -2.87 -17.48 16.70
C ASP A 36 -3.64 -17.13 17.99
N GLU A 37 -4.92 -17.50 18.07
CA GLU A 37 -5.75 -17.35 19.27
C GLU A 37 -5.18 -18.12 20.46
N LYS A 38 -4.74 -19.39 20.25
CA LYS A 38 -4.13 -20.22 21.28
C LYS A 38 -2.84 -19.61 21.83
N GLU A 39 -2.15 -18.83 21.04
CA GLU A 39 -0.92 -18.14 21.38
C GLU A 39 -1.15 -16.72 21.96
N GLY A 40 -2.43 -16.31 22.07
CA GLY A 40 -2.82 -15.00 22.59
C GLY A 40 -2.70 -13.86 21.57
N ASN A 41 -2.73 -14.19 20.28
CA ASN A 41 -2.68 -13.24 19.16
C ASN A 41 -4.01 -13.22 18.38
N ALA A 42 -5.16 -13.48 19.05
CA ALA A 42 -6.48 -13.51 18.44
C ALA A 42 -6.82 -12.19 17.74
N TRP A 43 -7.50 -12.28 16.61
CA TRP A 43 -7.95 -11.13 15.85
C TRP A 43 -8.77 -10.13 16.69
N ALA A 44 -9.68 -10.62 17.52
CA ALA A 44 -10.51 -9.78 18.38
C ALA A 44 -9.72 -8.87 19.33
N GLN A 45 -8.47 -9.24 19.69
CA GLN A 45 -7.57 -8.45 20.50
C GLN A 45 -6.73 -7.50 19.67
N ARG A 46 -6.36 -7.90 18.45
CA ARG A 46 -5.50 -7.13 17.54
C ARG A 46 -6.27 -6.03 16.79
N CYS A 47 -7.52 -6.31 16.41
CA CYS A 47 -8.35 -5.40 15.61
C CYS A 47 -8.51 -3.99 16.22
N PRO A 48 -8.87 -3.81 17.49
CA PRO A 48 -8.96 -2.48 18.10
C PRO A 48 -7.65 -1.71 18.01
N GLN A 49 -6.52 -2.38 18.29
CA GLN A 49 -5.19 -1.77 18.26
C GLN A 49 -4.77 -1.36 16.83
N LEU A 50 -5.17 -2.15 15.83
CA LEU A 50 -4.93 -1.84 14.43
C LEU A 50 -5.76 -0.63 14.00
N CYS A 51 -7.05 -0.60 14.36
CA CYS A 51 -7.93 0.53 14.07
C CYS A 51 -7.43 1.81 14.74
N ASP A 52 -7.01 1.75 16.01
CA ASP A 52 -6.44 2.90 16.73
C ASP A 52 -5.19 3.41 16.02
N PHE A 53 -4.30 2.52 15.58
CA PHE A 53 -3.09 2.89 14.83
C PHE A 53 -3.44 3.60 13.51
N ILE A 54 -4.35 3.03 12.70
CA ILE A 54 -4.74 3.64 11.42
C ILE A 54 -5.49 4.96 11.62
N ASN A 55 -6.38 5.02 12.62
CA ASN A 55 -7.12 6.25 12.96
C ASN A 55 -6.22 7.34 13.53
N PHE A 56 -5.10 6.99 14.15
CA PHE A 56 -4.10 7.95 14.62
C PHE A 56 -3.21 8.45 13.48
N GLU A 57 -2.65 7.55 12.67
CA GLU A 57 -1.75 7.88 11.56
C GLU A 57 -2.48 8.53 10.38
N GLN A 58 -3.74 8.14 10.15
CA GLN A 58 -4.60 8.75 9.13
C GLN A 58 -4.03 8.71 7.70
N PRO A 59 -3.49 7.58 7.19
CA PRO A 59 -3.06 7.53 5.79
C PRO A 59 -4.23 7.80 4.84
N GLU A 60 -3.99 8.56 3.77
CA GLU A 60 -5.01 8.81 2.75
C GLU A 60 -5.40 7.54 1.99
N ILE A 61 -4.44 6.62 1.82
CA ILE A 61 -4.65 5.35 1.12
C ILE A 61 -3.63 4.30 1.61
N PHE A 62 -4.09 3.08 1.81
CA PHE A 62 -3.20 1.98 2.17
C PHE A 62 -3.69 0.63 1.67
N GLY A 63 -2.74 -0.24 1.35
CA GLY A 63 -3.00 -1.64 1.03
C GLY A 63 -2.96 -2.52 2.28
N THR A 64 -3.81 -3.55 2.31
CA THR A 64 -3.77 -4.59 3.35
C THR A 64 -3.65 -5.95 2.70
N GLN A 65 -3.05 -6.91 3.42
CA GLN A 65 -2.94 -8.29 2.99
C GLN A 65 -3.49 -9.22 4.08
N GLU A 66 -3.85 -10.44 3.68
CA GLU A 66 -4.43 -11.49 4.53
C GLU A 66 -5.80 -11.14 5.16
N VAL A 67 -6.53 -10.21 4.59
CA VAL A 67 -7.83 -9.81 5.14
C VAL A 67 -8.91 -10.82 4.78
N LEU A 68 -9.52 -11.46 5.75
CA LEU A 68 -10.75 -12.25 5.55
C LEU A 68 -11.99 -11.34 5.59
N VAL A 69 -13.12 -11.83 5.07
CA VAL A 69 -14.35 -11.03 4.96
C VAL A 69 -14.87 -10.54 6.32
N ASP A 70 -14.75 -11.35 7.38
CA ASP A 70 -15.10 -10.95 8.75
C ASP A 70 -14.19 -9.84 9.28
N GLN A 71 -12.87 -9.95 9.04
CA GLN A 71 -11.90 -8.91 9.37
C GLN A 71 -12.17 -7.62 8.58
N LEU A 72 -12.53 -7.73 7.30
CA LEU A 72 -12.90 -6.59 6.48
C LEU A 72 -14.09 -5.83 7.07
N HIS A 73 -15.13 -6.56 7.52
CA HIS A 73 -16.29 -5.96 8.18
C HIS A 73 -15.93 -5.28 9.51
N ASP A 74 -15.03 -5.86 10.29
CA ASP A 74 -14.57 -5.27 11.54
C ASP A 74 -13.76 -4.00 11.27
N LEU A 75 -12.87 -4.01 10.29
CA LEU A 75 -12.12 -2.82 9.86
C LEU A 75 -13.06 -1.71 9.39
N MET A 76 -14.10 -2.04 8.60
CA MET A 76 -15.06 -1.04 8.13
C MET A 76 -15.89 -0.43 9.25
N LYS A 77 -16.06 -1.11 10.37
CA LYS A 77 -16.69 -0.55 11.59
C LYS A 77 -15.72 0.31 12.41
N GLY A 78 -14.43 -0.07 12.42
CA GLY A 78 -13.43 0.57 13.26
C GLY A 78 -12.65 1.72 12.59
N LEU A 79 -12.75 1.89 11.26
CA LEU A 79 -12.01 2.89 10.50
C LEU A 79 -12.92 4.01 10.01
N ASP A 80 -12.83 5.17 10.66
CA ASP A 80 -13.67 6.31 10.35
C ASP A 80 -13.32 6.97 9.00
N GLY A 81 -14.34 7.16 8.15
CA GLY A 81 -14.20 7.90 6.88
C GLY A 81 -13.56 7.10 5.73
N TYR A 82 -13.14 5.86 5.98
CA TYR A 82 -12.57 5.02 4.92
C TYR A 82 -13.64 4.32 4.08
N GLY A 83 -13.30 4.08 2.81
CA GLY A 83 -13.89 3.09 1.93
C GLY A 83 -12.85 2.06 1.57
N TYR A 84 -13.27 0.96 0.95
CA TYR A 84 -12.35 -0.05 0.45
C TYR A 84 -12.72 -0.53 -0.95
N ILE A 85 -11.75 -1.14 -1.62
CA ILE A 85 -11.92 -1.94 -2.84
C ILE A 85 -11.13 -3.25 -2.69
N GLY A 86 -11.56 -4.27 -3.41
CA GLY A 86 -10.97 -5.61 -3.40
C GLY A 86 -12.02 -6.69 -3.32
N VAL A 87 -11.61 -7.92 -3.60
CA VAL A 87 -12.44 -9.13 -3.54
C VAL A 87 -11.64 -10.28 -2.93
N GLY A 88 -12.33 -11.30 -2.44
CA GLY A 88 -11.71 -12.52 -1.98
C GLY A 88 -11.03 -13.28 -3.12
N ARG A 89 -9.79 -13.71 -2.90
CA ARG A 89 -8.92 -14.28 -3.94
C ARG A 89 -9.42 -15.60 -4.51
N ASP A 90 -10.23 -16.37 -3.76
CA ASP A 90 -10.61 -17.72 -4.13
C ASP A 90 -11.79 -17.80 -5.11
N ASP A 91 -12.67 -16.80 -5.10
CA ASP A 91 -13.87 -16.78 -5.95
C ASP A 91 -14.15 -15.43 -6.64
N GLY A 92 -13.34 -14.43 -6.36
CA GLY A 92 -13.57 -13.07 -6.86
C GLY A 92 -14.78 -12.37 -6.22
N LYS A 93 -15.22 -12.84 -5.04
CA LYS A 93 -16.31 -12.27 -4.25
C LYS A 93 -15.88 -12.14 -2.79
N GLU A 94 -16.23 -13.10 -1.94
CA GLU A 94 -15.99 -13.03 -0.50
C GLU A 94 -15.06 -14.11 0.04
N LYS A 95 -14.76 -15.18 -0.75
CA LYS A 95 -13.95 -16.31 -0.28
C LYS A 95 -12.46 -16.04 -0.40
N GLY A 96 -11.74 -16.46 0.63
CA GLY A 96 -10.29 -16.32 0.71
C GLY A 96 -9.87 -14.93 1.16
N GLU A 97 -8.56 -14.72 1.20
CA GLU A 97 -7.97 -13.46 1.64
C GLU A 97 -8.11 -12.37 0.57
N TYR A 98 -8.32 -11.15 1.02
CA TYR A 98 -8.30 -9.95 0.19
C TYR A 98 -6.89 -9.34 0.22
N ALA A 99 -6.48 -8.78 -0.89
CA ALA A 99 -5.47 -7.73 -0.97
C ALA A 99 -6.21 -6.39 -1.08
N ALA A 100 -6.85 -5.96 -0.01
CA ALA A 100 -7.76 -4.82 -0.03
C ALA A 100 -7.00 -3.49 -0.06
N ILE A 101 -7.60 -2.47 -0.68
CA ILE A 101 -7.12 -1.09 -0.66
C ILE A 101 -8.15 -0.25 0.10
N PHE A 102 -7.74 0.37 1.20
CA PHE A 102 -8.53 1.32 1.97
C PHE A 102 -8.13 2.74 1.59
N TYR A 103 -9.11 3.64 1.48
CA TYR A 103 -8.87 5.04 1.11
C TYR A 103 -9.85 5.98 1.80
N LYS A 104 -9.42 7.19 2.12
CA LYS A 104 -10.26 8.23 2.71
C LYS A 104 -11.22 8.80 1.69
N LYS A 105 -12.52 8.59 1.92
CA LYS A 105 -13.60 9.03 1.01
C LYS A 105 -13.76 10.54 0.91
N ASP A 106 -13.37 11.28 1.93
CA ASP A 106 -13.41 12.75 1.94
C ASP A 106 -12.27 13.37 1.12
N GLN A 107 -11.14 12.67 0.96
CA GLN A 107 -9.95 13.16 0.27
C GLN A 107 -9.79 12.60 -1.15
N LEU A 108 -10.19 11.36 -1.37
CA LEU A 108 -10.00 10.65 -2.64
C LEU A 108 -11.34 10.24 -3.27
N SER A 109 -11.45 10.42 -4.58
CA SER A 109 -12.51 9.86 -5.40
C SER A 109 -11.99 8.63 -6.12
N LEU A 110 -12.67 7.50 -5.97
CA LEU A 110 -12.42 6.30 -6.77
C LEU A 110 -13.06 6.51 -8.15
N LEU A 111 -12.27 6.44 -9.22
CA LEU A 111 -12.71 6.63 -10.61
C LEU A 111 -12.90 5.30 -11.33
N ASP A 112 -12.07 4.30 -11.01
CA ASP A 112 -12.11 2.96 -11.62
C ASP A 112 -11.39 1.98 -10.70
N SER A 113 -11.73 0.68 -10.77
CA SER A 113 -11.09 -0.34 -9.96
C SER A 113 -11.25 -1.73 -10.57
N GLY A 114 -10.40 -2.64 -10.14
CA GLY A 114 -10.48 -4.03 -10.55
C GLY A 114 -9.49 -4.91 -9.83
N ASN A 115 -9.50 -6.17 -10.22
CA ASN A 115 -8.61 -7.19 -9.68
C ASN A 115 -8.09 -8.04 -10.83
N PHE A 116 -6.91 -8.62 -10.65
CA PHE A 116 -6.41 -9.68 -11.50
C PHE A 116 -5.65 -10.71 -10.68
N TRP A 117 -5.74 -11.97 -11.09
CA TRP A 117 -5.07 -13.06 -10.41
C TRP A 117 -3.62 -13.19 -10.88
N LEU A 118 -2.74 -13.51 -9.95
CA LEU A 118 -1.33 -13.74 -10.21
C LEU A 118 -1.13 -15.15 -10.76
N SER A 119 -1.55 -15.35 -12.01
CA SER A 119 -1.57 -16.65 -12.69
C SER A 119 -1.49 -16.48 -14.20
N PRO A 120 -1.31 -17.57 -14.98
CA PRO A 120 -1.42 -17.54 -16.44
C PRO A 120 -2.80 -17.12 -16.97
N THR A 121 -3.84 -17.17 -16.13
CA THR A 121 -5.21 -16.74 -16.47
C THR A 121 -5.69 -15.64 -15.51
N PRO A 122 -5.14 -14.41 -15.64
CA PRO A 122 -5.34 -13.35 -14.66
C PRO A 122 -6.77 -12.77 -14.60
N GLU A 123 -7.65 -13.15 -15.50
CA GLU A 123 -9.05 -12.69 -15.57
C GLU A 123 -10.00 -13.47 -14.66
N ARG A 124 -9.52 -14.55 -14.02
CA ARG A 124 -10.33 -15.42 -13.15
C ARG A 124 -9.51 -16.01 -12.01
N ALA A 125 -10.19 -16.38 -10.92
CA ALA A 125 -9.57 -17.07 -9.81
C ALA A 125 -8.89 -18.37 -10.28
N SER A 126 -7.57 -18.43 -10.10
CA SER A 126 -6.74 -19.55 -10.55
C SER A 126 -5.40 -19.57 -9.83
N LEU A 127 -4.87 -20.77 -9.64
CA LEU A 127 -3.54 -20.99 -9.07
C LEU A 127 -2.47 -20.59 -10.11
N GLY A 128 -1.47 -19.86 -9.68
CA GLY A 128 -0.38 -19.41 -10.54
C GLY A 128 0.84 -20.34 -10.45
N TRP A 129 1.30 -20.84 -11.60
CA TRP A 129 2.57 -21.59 -11.75
C TRP A 129 2.79 -22.63 -10.63
N ASP A 130 3.83 -22.44 -9.82
CA ASP A 130 4.18 -23.29 -8.67
C ASP A 130 3.69 -22.72 -7.31
N ALA A 131 2.71 -21.80 -7.34
CA ALA A 131 2.19 -21.17 -6.14
C ALA A 131 1.52 -22.16 -5.18
N ALA A 132 1.69 -21.95 -3.88
CA ALA A 132 1.02 -22.73 -2.83
C ALA A 132 -0.46 -22.39 -2.69
N CYS A 133 -0.86 -21.17 -3.04
CA CYS A 133 -2.24 -20.68 -2.97
C CYS A 133 -2.54 -19.64 -4.07
N ILE A 134 -3.83 -19.45 -4.31
CA ILE A 134 -4.31 -18.42 -5.23
C ILE A 134 -3.87 -17.04 -4.72
N ARG A 135 -3.33 -16.19 -5.60
CA ARG A 135 -2.86 -14.85 -5.30
C ARG A 135 -3.52 -13.83 -6.22
N ILE A 136 -3.72 -12.63 -5.70
CA ILE A 136 -4.47 -11.58 -6.37
C ILE A 136 -3.75 -10.22 -6.23
N CYS A 137 -3.94 -9.36 -7.21
CA CYS A 137 -3.60 -7.95 -7.14
C CYS A 137 -4.86 -7.12 -7.35
N THR A 138 -5.16 -6.25 -6.39
CA THR A 138 -6.24 -5.26 -6.48
C THR A 138 -5.66 -3.94 -6.96
N TRP A 139 -6.41 -3.21 -7.79
CA TRP A 139 -6.02 -1.89 -8.24
C TRP A 139 -7.18 -0.91 -8.23
N GLY A 140 -6.87 0.36 -8.05
CA GLY A 140 -7.81 1.46 -8.19
C GLY A 140 -7.18 2.65 -8.89
N LYS A 141 -7.99 3.37 -9.67
CA LYS A 141 -7.68 4.69 -10.19
C LYS A 141 -8.34 5.72 -9.31
N PHE A 142 -7.55 6.57 -8.71
CA PHE A 142 -8.03 7.58 -7.76
C PHE A 142 -7.78 8.98 -8.28
N GLN A 143 -8.59 9.92 -7.79
CA GLN A 143 -8.39 11.35 -7.96
C GLN A 143 -8.35 12.02 -6.59
N ASP A 144 -7.30 12.77 -6.34
CA ASP A 144 -7.23 13.68 -5.19
C ASP A 144 -8.23 14.83 -5.38
N LYS A 145 -9.14 14.99 -4.41
CA LYS A 145 -10.26 15.94 -4.52
C LYS A 145 -9.82 17.40 -4.44
N ILE A 146 -8.66 17.66 -3.83
CA ILE A 146 -8.14 19.02 -3.67
C ILE A 146 -7.38 19.44 -4.92
N SER A 147 -6.43 18.63 -5.37
CA SER A 147 -5.57 18.96 -6.51
C SER A 147 -6.15 18.56 -7.87
N GLY A 148 -7.16 17.68 -7.91
CA GLY A 148 -7.70 17.08 -9.14
C GLY A 148 -6.79 16.07 -9.81
N LYS A 149 -5.61 15.79 -9.26
CA LYS A 149 -4.63 14.87 -9.85
C LYS A 149 -5.07 13.44 -9.72
N GLN A 150 -4.79 12.65 -10.77
CA GLN A 150 -5.14 11.24 -10.83
C GLN A 150 -3.89 10.38 -10.69
N PHE A 151 -4.06 9.21 -10.03
CA PHE A 151 -3.01 8.23 -9.88
C PHE A 151 -3.61 6.83 -9.80
N TYR A 152 -2.77 5.81 -10.04
CA TYR A 152 -3.11 4.41 -9.82
C TYR A 152 -2.48 3.90 -8.54
N PHE A 153 -3.25 3.09 -7.83
CA PHE A 153 -2.79 2.37 -6.65
C PHE A 153 -3.01 0.87 -6.86
N PHE A 154 -1.97 0.09 -6.67
CA PHE A 154 -1.98 -1.37 -6.74
C PHE A 154 -1.61 -1.95 -5.39
N ASN A 155 -2.27 -3.03 -4.98
CA ASN A 155 -1.94 -3.77 -3.77
C ASN A 155 -1.96 -5.27 -4.02
N THR A 156 -0.95 -5.98 -3.52
CA THR A 156 -0.78 -7.40 -3.79
C THR A 156 -0.29 -8.16 -2.57
N HIS A 157 -0.51 -9.49 -2.57
CA HIS A 157 0.15 -10.43 -1.70
C HIS A 157 0.70 -11.56 -2.56
N MET A 158 2.01 -11.62 -2.72
CA MET A 158 2.67 -12.62 -3.58
C MET A 158 2.82 -13.96 -2.86
N ASP A 159 3.09 -15.02 -3.61
CA ASP A 159 3.16 -16.37 -3.03
C ASP A 159 4.39 -16.54 -2.13
N HIS A 160 4.21 -17.25 -1.01
CA HIS A 160 5.27 -17.44 -0.01
C HIS A 160 6.16 -18.67 -0.27
N VAL A 161 5.76 -19.57 -1.19
CA VAL A 161 6.51 -20.80 -1.53
C VAL A 161 7.06 -20.75 -2.96
N GLY A 162 6.18 -20.54 -3.95
CA GLY A 162 6.49 -20.67 -5.36
C GLY A 162 7.43 -19.57 -5.88
N THR A 163 8.68 -19.91 -6.19
CA THR A 163 9.65 -18.94 -6.74
C THR A 163 9.30 -18.55 -8.17
N VAL A 164 8.85 -19.51 -9.00
CA VAL A 164 8.40 -19.21 -10.37
C VAL A 164 7.15 -18.32 -10.30
N ALA A 165 6.20 -18.65 -9.40
CA ALA A 165 5.01 -17.85 -9.19
C ALA A 165 5.33 -16.41 -8.81
N ARG A 166 6.26 -16.17 -7.88
CA ARG A 166 6.69 -14.81 -7.52
C ARG A 166 7.32 -14.07 -8.70
N ARG A 167 8.21 -14.73 -9.44
CA ARG A 167 8.91 -14.13 -10.60
C ARG A 167 7.94 -13.74 -11.70
N GLU A 168 7.04 -14.64 -12.07
CA GLU A 168 6.06 -14.39 -13.14
C GLU A 168 4.98 -13.42 -12.67
N SER A 169 4.60 -13.43 -11.39
CA SER A 169 3.72 -12.43 -10.80
C SER A 169 4.32 -11.03 -10.88
N ALA A 170 5.61 -10.87 -10.60
CA ALA A 170 6.29 -9.58 -10.71
C ALA A 170 6.23 -9.03 -12.15
N ARG A 171 6.50 -9.89 -13.14
CA ARG A 171 6.39 -9.53 -14.57
C ARG A 171 4.95 -9.16 -14.97
N LEU A 172 3.99 -9.94 -14.50
CA LEU A 172 2.56 -9.70 -14.77
C LEU A 172 2.10 -8.37 -14.16
N ILE A 173 2.46 -8.09 -12.91
CA ILE A 173 2.12 -6.83 -12.23
C ILE A 173 2.67 -5.64 -13.01
N LEU A 174 3.95 -5.65 -13.39
CA LEU A 174 4.55 -4.57 -14.19
C LEU A 174 3.88 -4.40 -15.55
N LYS A 175 3.54 -5.51 -16.22
CA LYS A 175 2.79 -5.49 -17.48
C LYS A 175 1.41 -4.84 -17.29
N ARG A 176 0.68 -5.20 -16.24
CA ARG A 176 -0.66 -4.63 -15.94
C ARG A 176 -0.56 -3.15 -15.52
N ILE A 177 0.45 -2.77 -14.77
CA ILE A 177 0.73 -1.35 -14.44
C ILE A 177 0.86 -0.55 -15.74
N ASN A 178 1.73 -0.96 -16.66
CA ASN A 178 1.93 -0.26 -17.92
C ASN A 178 0.66 -0.16 -18.76
N GLN A 179 -0.15 -1.23 -18.81
CA GLN A 179 -1.39 -1.28 -19.56
C GLN A 179 -2.49 -0.38 -19.00
N LEU A 180 -2.63 -0.34 -17.67
CA LEU A 180 -3.69 0.37 -16.98
C LEU A 180 -3.34 1.84 -16.76
N SER A 181 -2.16 2.13 -16.22
CA SER A 181 -1.78 3.50 -15.84
C SER A 181 -1.49 4.39 -17.04
N LYS A 182 -1.00 3.84 -18.16
CA LYS A 182 -0.67 4.59 -19.38
C LYS A 182 0.17 5.85 -19.10
N GLY A 183 1.11 5.73 -18.16
CA GLY A 183 2.00 6.82 -17.75
C GLY A 183 1.45 7.74 -16.66
N LEU A 184 0.27 7.49 -16.09
CA LEU A 184 -0.18 8.19 -14.90
C LEU A 184 0.64 7.78 -13.67
N PRO A 185 0.80 8.68 -12.68
CA PRO A 185 1.46 8.38 -11.42
C PRO A 185 0.95 7.09 -10.81
N THR A 186 1.86 6.23 -10.35
CA THR A 186 1.52 4.88 -9.92
C THR A 186 2.21 4.54 -8.59
N ILE A 187 1.46 3.87 -7.72
CA ILE A 187 1.91 3.35 -6.43
C ILE A 187 1.61 1.85 -6.41
N LEU A 188 2.57 1.04 -6.02
CA LEU A 188 2.43 -0.40 -5.80
C LEU A 188 2.82 -0.73 -4.37
N THR A 189 1.92 -1.37 -3.64
CA THR A 189 2.11 -1.81 -2.26
C THR A 189 1.89 -3.31 -2.15
N GLY A 190 2.39 -3.91 -1.08
CA GLY A 190 2.06 -5.30 -0.79
C GLY A 190 3.06 -6.00 0.11
N ASP A 191 2.69 -7.22 0.46
CA ASP A 191 3.58 -8.26 0.93
C ASP A 191 4.08 -9.06 -0.29
N PHE A 192 5.36 -8.91 -0.59
CA PHE A 192 5.97 -9.54 -1.76
C PHE A 192 6.56 -10.91 -1.47
N ASN A 193 6.62 -11.29 -0.18
CA ASN A 193 7.28 -12.52 0.27
C ASN A 193 8.72 -12.68 -0.25
N VAL A 194 9.37 -11.57 -0.56
CA VAL A 194 10.77 -11.47 -0.93
C VAL A 194 11.39 -10.23 -0.29
N ASP A 195 12.60 -10.36 0.19
CA ASP A 195 13.31 -9.22 0.77
C ASP A 195 14.11 -8.44 -0.29
N GLN A 196 14.73 -7.37 0.12
CA GLN A 196 15.50 -6.44 -0.73
C GLN A 196 16.74 -7.06 -1.38
N THR A 197 17.13 -8.27 -1.03
CA THR A 197 18.29 -8.99 -1.61
C THR A 197 17.90 -10.00 -2.68
N ASP A 198 16.59 -10.30 -2.79
CA ASP A 198 16.06 -11.26 -3.73
C ASP A 198 16.07 -10.75 -5.19
N GLU A 199 16.32 -11.63 -6.15
CA GLU A 199 16.28 -11.30 -7.58
C GLU A 199 14.90 -10.80 -8.03
N ILE A 200 13.83 -11.27 -7.39
CA ILE A 200 12.45 -10.89 -7.73
C ILE A 200 12.16 -9.45 -7.30
N TYR A 201 12.70 -9.02 -6.16
CA TYR A 201 12.69 -7.60 -5.78
C TYR A 201 13.36 -6.74 -6.86
N GLN A 202 14.47 -7.22 -7.45
CA GLN A 202 15.18 -6.49 -8.50
C GLN A 202 14.34 -6.33 -9.78
N ILE A 203 13.37 -7.22 -10.05
CA ILE A 203 12.45 -7.06 -11.18
C ILE A 203 11.65 -5.75 -11.05
N PHE A 204 11.20 -5.41 -9.83
CA PHE A 204 10.48 -4.15 -9.58
C PHE A 204 11.43 -2.96 -9.52
N SER A 205 12.48 -3.03 -8.73
CA SER A 205 13.38 -1.89 -8.46
C SER A 205 14.19 -1.46 -9.69
N ASN A 206 14.45 -2.38 -10.62
CA ASN A 206 15.20 -2.12 -11.86
C ASN A 206 14.28 -2.04 -13.09
N SER A 207 12.97 -2.01 -12.91
CA SER A 207 11.98 -2.01 -14.02
C SER A 207 12.05 -0.76 -14.90
N GLY A 208 12.63 0.33 -14.42
CA GLY A 208 12.53 1.66 -15.06
C GLY A 208 11.13 2.31 -14.90
N VAL A 209 10.15 1.57 -14.40
CA VAL A 209 8.75 2.03 -14.18
C VAL A 209 8.55 2.46 -12.73
N LEU A 210 9.11 1.70 -11.79
CA LEU A 210 8.91 1.86 -10.35
C LEU A 210 10.26 2.02 -9.62
N ARG A 211 10.21 2.69 -8.47
CA ARG A 211 11.34 2.88 -7.55
C ARG A 211 10.92 2.52 -6.14
N ASP A 212 11.76 1.81 -5.40
CA ASP A 212 11.50 1.48 -4.00
C ASP A 212 11.52 2.74 -3.12
N CYS A 213 10.46 2.94 -2.35
CA CYS A 213 10.34 4.07 -1.43
C CYS A 213 11.40 4.07 -0.34
N TYR A 214 11.87 2.91 0.11
CA TYR A 214 12.93 2.85 1.12
C TYR A 214 14.24 3.46 0.61
N THR A 215 14.69 3.06 -0.58
CA THR A 215 15.97 3.52 -1.14
C THR A 215 15.91 4.99 -1.56
N ASN A 216 14.71 5.48 -1.94
CA ASN A 216 14.50 6.83 -2.46
C ASN A 216 14.01 7.84 -1.41
N ALA A 217 13.79 7.41 -0.17
CA ALA A 217 13.34 8.32 0.91
C ALA A 217 14.45 9.27 1.36
N ILE A 218 14.09 10.55 1.54
CA ILE A 218 14.98 11.55 2.11
C ILE A 218 15.27 11.23 3.59
N GLN A 219 14.23 10.86 4.34
CA GLN A 219 14.34 10.45 5.74
C GLN A 219 13.72 9.08 5.95
N ARG A 220 14.38 8.25 6.76
CA ARG A 220 13.95 6.88 7.08
C ARG A 220 13.94 6.64 8.57
N MET A 221 12.86 6.04 9.06
CA MET A 221 12.75 5.45 10.38
C MET A 221 12.40 3.97 10.21
N ALA A 222 13.41 3.13 10.10
CA ALA A 222 13.26 1.69 9.82
C ALA A 222 14.20 0.90 10.73
N PRO A 223 13.83 0.74 12.01
CA PRO A 223 14.71 0.11 13.00
C PRO A 223 14.92 -1.38 12.76
N THR A 224 14.02 -2.04 12.03
CA THR A 224 14.00 -3.48 11.77
C THR A 224 13.49 -3.77 10.36
N GLY A 225 13.37 -5.04 9.98
CA GLY A 225 12.60 -5.48 8.82
C GLY A 225 11.09 -5.39 9.05
N THR A 226 10.31 -5.90 8.13
CA THR A 226 8.84 -5.77 8.19
C THR A 226 8.13 -6.98 8.76
N TRP A 227 8.74 -8.16 8.75
CA TRP A 227 8.19 -9.38 9.34
C TRP A 227 8.77 -9.66 10.74
N ASN A 228 7.91 -9.94 11.72
CA ASN A 228 8.29 -10.14 13.11
C ASN A 228 7.84 -11.49 13.71
N ASP A 229 6.95 -12.23 13.03
CA ASP A 229 6.42 -13.54 13.49
C ASP A 229 5.82 -13.47 14.92
N PHE A 230 5.14 -12.39 15.25
CA PHE A 230 4.67 -12.06 16.60
C PHE A 230 5.75 -11.98 17.68
N MET A 231 7.04 -12.15 17.35
CA MET A 231 8.14 -12.04 18.30
C MET A 231 8.42 -10.57 18.68
N GLN A 232 8.54 -10.31 19.99
CA GLN A 232 8.73 -8.96 20.52
C GLN A 232 10.14 -8.42 20.32
N ASP A 233 11.10 -9.28 20.12
CA ASP A 233 12.52 -8.97 19.96
C ASP A 233 13.07 -9.37 18.58
N SER A 234 12.19 -9.47 17.60
CA SER A 234 12.60 -9.78 16.20
C SER A 234 13.69 -8.82 15.74
N ARG A 235 14.82 -9.39 15.31
CA ARG A 235 15.97 -8.66 14.78
C ARG A 235 16.11 -8.82 13.26
N SER A 236 15.08 -9.37 12.63
CA SER A 236 15.06 -9.51 11.18
C SER A 236 15.28 -8.15 10.51
N LYS A 237 16.09 -8.11 9.47
CA LYS A 237 16.27 -6.95 8.59
C LYS A 237 15.60 -7.14 7.24
N ALA A 238 14.94 -8.30 7.04
CA ALA A 238 14.21 -8.61 5.84
C ALA A 238 12.98 -7.71 5.75
N ARG A 239 12.92 -6.88 4.73
CA ARG A 239 11.74 -6.10 4.36
C ARG A 239 11.04 -6.86 3.27
N ILE A 240 9.93 -7.51 3.58
CA ILE A 240 9.11 -8.26 2.62
C ILE A 240 7.85 -7.50 2.23
N ASP A 241 7.50 -6.48 3.00
CA ASP A 241 6.45 -5.52 2.68
C ASP A 241 7.08 -4.29 2.03
N HIS A 242 6.70 -4.00 0.80
CA HIS A 242 7.31 -2.94 0.01
C HIS A 242 6.28 -1.93 -0.48
N ILE A 243 6.74 -0.69 -0.66
CA ILE A 243 6.04 0.36 -1.38
C ILE A 243 6.94 0.86 -2.50
N PHE A 244 6.47 0.70 -3.72
CA PHE A 244 7.12 1.20 -4.93
C PHE A 244 6.29 2.34 -5.53
N VAL A 245 6.96 3.31 -6.13
CA VAL A 245 6.31 4.46 -6.78
C VAL A 245 6.95 4.75 -8.14
N SER A 246 6.15 5.29 -9.06
CA SER A 246 6.66 5.85 -10.32
C SER A 246 7.51 7.10 -10.07
N SER A 247 8.22 7.54 -11.11
CA SER A 247 9.12 8.71 -11.02
C SER A 247 8.41 10.02 -10.72
N ASP A 248 7.09 10.07 -10.81
CA ASP A 248 6.26 11.25 -10.53
C ASP A 248 6.25 11.67 -9.06
N PHE A 249 6.58 10.74 -8.16
CA PHE A 249 6.56 10.99 -6.71
C PHE A 249 7.96 11.18 -6.14
N LYS A 250 8.13 12.18 -5.28
CA LYS A 250 9.26 12.32 -4.38
C LYS A 250 8.93 11.71 -3.03
N VAL A 251 9.74 10.76 -2.57
CA VAL A 251 9.56 10.14 -1.25
C VAL A 251 10.25 11.01 -0.21
N SER A 252 9.46 11.67 0.64
CA SER A 252 10.03 12.52 1.70
C SER A 252 10.37 11.72 2.96
N HIS A 253 9.48 10.80 3.37
CA HIS A 253 9.67 9.98 4.56
C HIS A 253 9.27 8.54 4.27
N TYR A 254 9.98 7.61 4.90
CA TYR A 254 9.66 6.19 4.96
C TYR A 254 9.76 5.74 6.41
N ALA A 255 8.77 5.01 6.90
CA ALA A 255 8.78 4.48 8.25
C ALA A 255 8.28 3.04 8.31
N ILE A 256 8.90 2.22 9.16
CA ILE A 256 8.39 0.94 9.65
C ILE A 256 7.97 1.20 11.10
N PHE A 257 6.69 1.04 11.40
CA PHE A 257 6.15 1.24 12.74
C PHE A 257 6.16 -0.08 13.52
N THR A 258 6.86 -0.09 14.65
CA THR A 258 7.01 -1.28 15.51
C THR A 258 6.09 -1.22 16.74
N ASN A 259 4.83 -0.82 16.50
CA ASN A 259 3.84 -0.65 17.54
C ASN A 259 3.48 -1.98 18.18
N SER A 260 3.26 -1.93 19.49
CA SER A 260 2.85 -3.07 20.28
C SER A 260 1.89 -2.62 21.37
N TYR A 261 1.14 -3.53 21.93
CA TYR A 261 0.17 -3.28 23.00
C TYR A 261 0.36 -4.25 24.17
N TRP A 262 -0.25 -3.96 25.30
CA TRP A 262 -0.22 -4.82 26.46
C TRP A 262 -1.53 -5.62 26.58
N LEU A 263 -1.40 -6.95 26.66
CA LEU A 263 -2.49 -7.85 26.99
C LEU A 263 -2.19 -8.46 28.36
N GLY A 264 -2.82 -7.94 29.40
CA GLY A 264 -2.45 -8.26 30.77
C GLY A 264 -0.99 -7.87 31.04
N LYS A 265 -0.14 -8.86 31.36
CA LYS A 265 1.29 -8.65 31.61
C LYS A 265 2.18 -8.92 30.39
N SER A 266 1.60 -9.32 29.28
CA SER A 266 2.34 -9.67 28.06
C SER A 266 2.28 -8.55 27.04
N ARG A 267 3.44 -8.15 26.52
CA ARG A 267 3.52 -7.26 25.36
C ARG A 267 3.24 -8.05 24.09
N ARG A 268 2.47 -7.50 23.17
CA ARG A 268 2.04 -8.15 21.93
C ARG A 268 2.22 -7.25 20.72
N ASN A 269 2.58 -7.81 19.59
CA ASN A 269 2.54 -7.13 18.31
C ASN A 269 1.12 -7.15 17.75
N ILE A 270 0.74 -6.11 17.01
CA ILE A 270 -0.59 -5.97 16.41
C ILE A 270 -0.78 -6.98 15.27
N SER A 271 0.27 -7.28 14.54
CA SER A 271 0.36 -8.30 13.48
C SER A 271 1.73 -8.96 13.54
N ASP A 272 1.89 -10.10 12.87
CA ASP A 272 3.20 -10.72 12.62
C ASP A 272 4.04 -9.94 11.57
N HIS A 273 3.45 -8.91 10.98
CA HIS A 273 4.13 -7.88 10.18
C HIS A 273 4.06 -6.51 10.85
N TYR A 274 5.01 -5.64 10.50
CA TYR A 274 4.97 -4.22 10.86
C TYR A 274 4.46 -3.39 9.69
N PRO A 275 3.58 -2.40 9.93
CA PRO A 275 3.11 -1.51 8.87
C PRO A 275 4.24 -0.64 8.33
N VAL A 276 4.23 -0.44 7.04
CA VAL A 276 5.13 0.48 6.32
C VAL A 276 4.32 1.68 5.86
N MET A 277 4.81 2.88 6.17
CA MET A 277 4.16 4.14 5.78
C MET A 277 5.16 5.05 5.07
N VAL A 278 4.69 5.77 4.05
CA VAL A 278 5.50 6.73 3.29
C VAL A 278 4.76 8.05 3.07
N LYS A 279 5.48 9.15 3.16
CA LYS A 279 4.98 10.47 2.76
C LYS A 279 5.53 10.82 1.39
N LEU A 280 4.63 10.92 0.44
CA LEU A 280 4.90 11.25 -0.94
C LEU A 280 4.60 12.73 -1.21
N ARG A 281 5.31 13.31 -2.18
CA ARG A 281 5.01 14.62 -2.78
C ARG A 281 5.13 14.48 -4.28
N ASP A 282 4.29 15.16 -5.01
CA ASP A 282 4.46 15.27 -6.46
C ASP A 282 5.76 16.00 -6.78
N ILE A 283 6.42 15.56 -7.83
CA ILE A 283 7.46 16.35 -8.47
C ILE A 283 6.72 17.44 -9.24
N ILE A 284 6.75 18.67 -8.70
CA ILE A 284 6.32 19.84 -9.45
C ILE A 284 7.37 20.04 -10.55
N TYR A 285 7.06 19.66 -11.79
CA TYR A 285 7.80 20.18 -12.92
C TYR A 285 7.54 21.69 -12.92
N ASN A 286 8.54 22.47 -12.55
CA ASN A 286 8.56 23.90 -12.81
C ASN A 286 8.49 24.07 -14.34
N ILE A 287 7.29 24.24 -14.87
CA ILE A 287 7.09 24.87 -16.17
C ILE A 287 7.34 26.36 -15.92
N LEU A 288 8.56 26.71 -15.62
CA LEU A 288 9.05 28.05 -15.67
C LEU A 288 10.17 28.09 -16.69
N THR A 289 9.81 28.69 -17.81
CA THR A 289 10.71 29.39 -18.73
C THR A 289 11.65 28.58 -19.60
N SER A 290 11.22 28.29 -20.80
CA SER A 290 12.03 28.62 -21.98
C SER A 290 11.22 29.52 -22.89
N SER A 291 11.16 30.79 -22.52
CA SER A 291 10.92 31.85 -23.44
C SER A 291 12.21 32.71 -23.44
N TYR A 292 13.08 32.35 -24.35
CA TYR A 292 14.02 33.25 -25.01
C TYR A 292 14.15 32.83 -26.47
#